data_e55ae4875e5e65047269cac4e19d4452
#
_entry.id   e55ae4875e5e65047269cac4e19d4452
#
_cell.length_a   1.000
_cell.length_b   1.000
_cell.length_c   1.000
_cell.angle_alpha   90.00
_cell.angle_beta   90.00
_cell.angle_gamma   90.00
#
_symmetry.space_group_name_H-M   'P 1'
#
loop_
_entity.id
_entity.type
_entity.pdbx_description
1 polymer ?
#
loop_
_entity_poly.entity_id
_entity_poly.type
_entity_poly.pdbx_seq_one_letter_code
_entity_poly.pdbx_strand_id
1 'polypeptide(L)'
;YRFFDIGKDSHYYDDFTNRTILRRVAEQCYLPMNSLLLDLVKKHKGAFKVAFSISGSALEQFERYAPEVIDSFRKLADTGCVEFLCETYYHSLASLASPAEFKHQVLKHKAAIEHYFGVTPVSFRNTELIYSDAIGERVHELGFNTMLTEGAKHILGWRSPDFVYVNDRQDGLKLLLRNYKLSDDIAFR
;
A
#
# COMPACT_ATOMS: atom_id res chain seq x y z
N TYR A 1 -8.37 3.00 25.47
CA TYR A 1 -8.41 4.47 25.43
C TYR A 1 -9.74 4.94 25.99
N ARG A 2 -9.72 5.72 27.08
CA ARG A 2 -10.95 6.26 27.69
C ARG A 2 -11.10 7.71 27.29
N PHE A 3 -12.26 8.09 26.75
CA PHE A 3 -12.55 9.46 26.31
C PHE A 3 -12.22 10.53 27.38
N PHE A 4 -12.52 10.24 28.64
CA PHE A 4 -12.29 11.18 29.75
C PHE A 4 -10.83 11.29 30.22
N ASP A 5 -9.94 10.45 29.68
CA ASP A 5 -8.51 10.46 30.00
C ASP A 5 -7.67 11.17 28.90
N ILE A 6 -8.33 11.70 27.87
CA ILE A 6 -7.67 12.47 26.81
C ILE A 6 -6.93 13.67 27.45
N GLY A 7 -5.62 13.74 27.19
CA GLY A 7 -4.75 14.80 27.72
C GLY A 7 -4.27 14.61 29.16
N LYS A 8 -4.71 13.56 29.87
CA LYS A 8 -4.23 13.23 31.20
C LYS A 8 -3.09 12.23 31.20
N ASP A 9 -2.98 11.46 30.12
CA ASP A 9 -2.00 10.40 29.93
C ASP A 9 -1.36 10.53 28.55
N SER A 10 -0.06 10.35 28.46
CA SER A 10 0.67 10.35 27.18
C SER A 10 0.58 9.02 26.43
N HIS A 11 -0.05 8.01 27.02
CA HIS A 11 -0.18 6.67 26.42
C HIS A 11 -1.41 6.56 25.51
N TYR A 12 -1.28 7.10 24.29
CA TYR A 12 -2.34 7.00 23.27
C TYR A 12 -2.48 5.59 22.68
N TYR A 13 -1.47 4.74 22.83
CA TYR A 13 -1.42 3.41 22.22
C TYR A 13 -1.30 2.34 23.29
N ASP A 14 -2.01 1.23 23.11
CA ASP A 14 -1.81 0.02 23.89
C ASP A 14 -0.61 -0.74 23.33
N ASP A 15 0.59 -0.38 23.82
CA ASP A 15 1.85 -0.97 23.37
C ASP A 15 1.92 -2.48 23.58
N PHE A 16 1.32 -2.98 24.66
CA PHE A 16 1.33 -4.41 24.95
C PHE A 16 0.49 -5.19 23.94
N THR A 17 -0.74 -4.73 23.69
CA THR A 17 -1.64 -5.38 22.72
C THR A 17 -1.10 -5.24 21.30
N ASN A 18 -0.63 -4.06 20.91
CA ASN A 18 -0.06 -3.83 19.59
C ASN A 18 1.16 -4.71 19.32
N ARG A 19 2.09 -4.79 20.28
CA ARG A 19 3.25 -5.69 20.19
C ARG A 19 2.83 -7.15 20.06
N THR A 20 1.91 -7.60 20.91
CA THR A 20 1.46 -9.00 20.94
C THR A 20 0.81 -9.41 19.62
N ILE A 21 -0.09 -8.57 19.11
CA ILE A 21 -0.76 -8.83 17.83
C ILE A 21 0.24 -8.82 16.69
N LEU A 22 1.08 -7.77 16.61
CA LEU A 22 2.02 -7.63 15.50
C LEU A 22 3.04 -8.77 15.45
N ARG A 23 3.60 -9.16 16.60
CA ARG A 23 4.53 -10.30 16.64
C ARG A 23 3.89 -11.59 16.17
N ARG A 24 2.67 -11.88 16.62
CA ARG A 24 1.93 -13.05 16.15
C ARG A 24 1.73 -13.01 14.63
N VAL A 25 1.31 -11.86 14.07
CA VAL A 25 1.11 -11.71 12.63
C VAL A 25 2.44 -11.77 11.87
N ALA A 26 3.52 -11.23 12.42
CA ALA A 26 4.84 -11.35 11.83
C ALA A 26 5.27 -12.80 11.68
N GLU A 27 5.14 -13.60 12.74
CA GLU A 27 5.54 -15.02 12.76
C GLU A 27 4.64 -15.92 11.92
N GLN A 28 3.33 -15.64 11.89
CA GLN A 28 2.35 -16.50 11.21
C GLN A 28 2.07 -16.10 9.76
N CYS A 29 2.36 -14.85 9.37
CA CYS A 29 2.01 -14.33 8.07
C CYS A 29 3.22 -13.70 7.34
N TYR A 30 3.76 -12.56 7.84
CA TYR A 30 4.74 -11.79 7.06
C TYR A 30 6.03 -12.56 6.78
N LEU A 31 6.65 -13.15 7.80
CA LEU A 31 7.93 -13.83 7.63
C LEU A 31 7.81 -15.09 6.76
N PRO A 32 6.84 -16.00 6.99
CA PRO A 32 6.66 -17.16 6.12
C PRO A 32 6.31 -16.79 4.69
N MET A 33 5.42 -15.79 4.50
CA MET A 33 5.03 -15.33 3.17
C MET A 33 6.22 -14.72 2.42
N ASN A 34 6.98 -13.84 3.06
CA ASN A 34 8.14 -13.20 2.43
C ASN A 34 9.22 -14.22 2.07
N SER A 35 9.42 -15.26 2.90
CA SER A 35 10.31 -16.37 2.56
C SER A 35 9.83 -17.14 1.32
N LEU A 36 8.55 -17.49 1.27
CA LEU A 36 7.93 -18.16 0.11
C LEU A 36 8.09 -17.32 -1.17
N LEU A 37 7.81 -16.02 -1.10
CA LEU A 37 7.92 -15.12 -2.24
C LEU A 37 9.36 -15.00 -2.74
N LEU A 38 10.33 -14.94 -1.82
CA LEU A 38 11.75 -14.93 -2.16
C LEU A 38 12.17 -16.22 -2.89
N ASP A 39 11.68 -17.36 -2.45
CA ASP A 39 11.93 -18.65 -3.11
C ASP A 39 11.27 -18.72 -4.49
N LEU A 40 10.05 -18.18 -4.65
CA LEU A 40 9.39 -18.08 -5.95
C LEU A 40 10.15 -17.17 -6.93
N VAL A 41 10.63 -16.02 -6.47
CA VAL A 41 11.47 -15.13 -7.30
C VAL A 41 12.72 -15.86 -7.78
N LYS A 42 13.42 -16.56 -6.89
CA LYS A 42 14.61 -17.35 -7.22
C LYS A 42 14.29 -18.49 -8.17
N LYS A 43 13.27 -19.29 -7.87
CA LYS A 43 12.82 -20.43 -8.68
C LYS A 43 12.47 -20.03 -10.10
N HIS A 44 11.80 -18.92 -10.27
CA HIS A 44 11.37 -18.42 -11.58
C HIS A 44 12.37 -17.43 -12.23
N LYS A 45 13.60 -17.33 -11.70
CA LYS A 45 14.70 -16.53 -12.27
C LYS A 45 14.27 -15.08 -12.59
N GLY A 46 13.51 -14.45 -11.70
CA GLY A 46 13.02 -13.08 -11.86
C GLY A 46 11.80 -12.89 -12.77
N ALA A 47 11.24 -13.95 -13.34
CA ALA A 47 9.97 -13.85 -14.08
C ALA A 47 8.76 -13.66 -13.16
N PHE A 48 8.84 -14.13 -11.91
CA PHE A 48 7.82 -13.89 -10.89
C PHE A 48 8.06 -12.50 -10.28
N LYS A 49 7.03 -11.67 -10.30
CA LYS A 49 7.05 -10.30 -9.75
C LYS A 49 5.85 -10.09 -8.84
N VAL A 50 6.01 -9.25 -7.84
CA VAL A 50 4.95 -8.94 -6.87
C VAL A 50 5.00 -7.46 -6.48
N ALA A 51 3.85 -6.88 -6.15
CA ALA A 51 3.75 -5.53 -5.61
C ALA A 51 3.15 -5.56 -4.20
N PHE A 52 3.69 -4.72 -3.31
CA PHE A 52 3.21 -4.55 -1.94
C PHE A 52 2.67 -3.16 -1.71
N SER A 53 1.57 -3.08 -0.96
CA SER A 53 1.04 -1.85 -0.37
C SER A 53 1.19 -1.98 1.15
N ILE A 54 2.03 -1.14 1.75
CA ILE A 54 2.36 -1.16 3.18
C ILE A 54 2.24 0.26 3.69
N SER A 55 1.25 0.56 4.54
CA SER A 55 1.07 1.90 5.07
C SER A 55 2.24 2.35 5.95
N GLY A 56 2.45 3.66 6.05
CA GLY A 56 3.46 4.23 6.94
C GLY A 56 3.25 3.83 8.39
N SER A 57 2.00 3.76 8.85
CA SER A 57 1.67 3.28 10.19
C SER A 57 2.09 1.82 10.43
N ALA A 58 2.01 0.96 9.41
CA ALA A 58 2.50 -0.41 9.51
C ALA A 58 4.03 -0.45 9.57
N LEU A 59 4.71 0.37 8.78
CA LEU A 59 6.18 0.48 8.81
C LEU A 59 6.68 0.94 10.19
N GLU A 60 6.05 1.95 10.80
CA GLU A 60 6.39 2.38 12.18
C GLU A 60 6.21 1.26 13.20
N GLN A 61 5.17 0.46 13.06
CA GLN A 61 4.93 -0.68 13.96
C GLN A 61 5.94 -1.81 13.71
N PHE A 62 6.30 -2.10 12.47
CA PHE A 62 7.36 -3.08 12.18
C PHE A 62 8.68 -2.64 12.79
N GLU A 63 9.09 -1.39 12.58
CA GLU A 63 10.31 -0.87 13.15
C GLU A 63 10.36 -1.01 14.67
N ARG A 64 9.24 -0.70 15.33
CA ARG A 64 9.15 -0.72 16.80
C ARG A 64 9.06 -2.12 17.40
N TYR A 65 8.32 -3.06 16.78
CA TYR A 65 7.94 -4.32 17.40
C TYR A 65 8.44 -5.58 16.69
N ALA A 66 8.76 -5.49 15.40
CA ALA A 66 9.17 -6.63 14.57
C ALA A 66 10.10 -6.20 13.43
N PRO A 67 11.30 -5.62 13.71
CA PRO A 67 12.20 -5.10 12.68
C PRO A 67 12.65 -6.16 11.68
N GLU A 68 12.63 -7.44 12.06
CA GLU A 68 12.91 -8.57 11.18
C GLU A 68 11.95 -8.67 9.98
N VAL A 69 10.74 -8.11 10.09
CA VAL A 69 9.77 -8.02 8.98
C VAL A 69 10.28 -7.02 7.94
N ILE A 70 10.81 -5.86 8.35
CA ILE A 70 11.43 -4.89 7.43
C ILE A 70 12.61 -5.54 6.71
N ASP A 71 13.47 -6.26 7.42
CA ASP A 71 14.61 -6.94 6.82
C ASP A 71 14.18 -8.01 5.80
N SER A 72 13.06 -8.69 6.05
CA SER A 72 12.51 -9.65 5.10
C SER A 72 12.00 -8.98 3.82
N PHE A 73 11.37 -7.81 3.91
CA PHE A 73 10.97 -7.01 2.75
C PHE A 73 12.17 -6.39 2.02
N ARG A 74 13.24 -5.98 2.72
CA ARG A 74 14.49 -5.53 2.09
C ARG A 74 15.09 -6.61 1.21
N LYS A 75 15.18 -7.86 1.69
CA LYS A 75 15.66 -9.00 0.89
C LYS A 75 14.84 -9.20 -0.39
N LEU A 76 13.54 -8.93 -0.34
CA LEU A 76 12.68 -8.98 -1.52
C LEU A 76 12.94 -7.78 -2.44
N ALA A 77 13.09 -6.57 -1.91
CA ALA A 77 13.44 -5.37 -2.67
C ALA A 77 14.76 -5.55 -3.44
N ASP A 78 15.79 -6.12 -2.79
CA ASP A 78 17.12 -6.37 -3.37
C ASP A 78 17.08 -7.29 -4.59
N THR A 79 16.01 -8.07 -4.77
CA THR A 79 15.85 -8.92 -5.96
C THR A 79 15.52 -8.15 -7.24
N GLY A 80 15.05 -6.90 -7.13
CA GLY A 80 14.51 -6.13 -8.26
C GLY A 80 13.21 -6.66 -8.85
N CYS A 81 12.57 -7.64 -8.19
CA CYS A 81 11.32 -8.27 -8.63
C CYS A 81 10.11 -7.82 -7.83
N VAL A 82 10.29 -6.84 -6.94
CA VAL A 82 9.24 -6.33 -6.06
C VAL A 82 9.06 -4.84 -6.28
N GLU A 83 7.81 -4.42 -6.36
CA GLU A 83 7.41 -3.01 -6.35
C GLU A 83 6.71 -2.68 -5.03
N PHE A 84 7.04 -1.54 -4.43
CA PHE A 84 6.30 -0.98 -3.30
C PHE A 84 5.42 0.15 -3.82
N LEU A 85 4.11 -0.03 -3.64
CA LEU A 85 3.12 0.97 -4.03
C LEU A 85 3.15 2.15 -3.05
N CYS A 86 2.98 3.36 -3.54
CA CYS A 86 2.75 4.51 -2.69
C CYS A 86 1.26 4.61 -2.31
N GLU A 87 0.99 5.09 -1.10
CA GLU A 87 -0.36 5.38 -0.59
C GLU A 87 -0.34 6.57 0.36
N THR A 88 -1.47 6.93 0.98
CA THR A 88 -1.47 7.88 2.09
C THR A 88 -0.80 7.26 3.30
N TYR A 89 0.11 7.98 3.95
CA TYR A 89 0.96 7.46 5.03
C TYR A 89 0.17 6.76 6.15
N TYR A 90 -0.95 7.36 6.56
CA TYR A 90 -1.79 6.87 7.64
C TYR A 90 -3.01 6.06 7.15
N HIS A 91 -3.02 5.65 5.89
CA HIS A 91 -4.18 4.99 5.26
C HIS A 91 -5.46 5.79 5.46
N SER A 92 -5.39 7.09 5.20
CA SER A 92 -6.44 8.07 5.48
C SER A 92 -7.29 8.41 4.24
N LEU A 93 -8.47 8.96 4.48
CA LEU A 93 -9.36 9.48 3.44
C LEU A 93 -9.02 10.93 3.03
N ALA A 94 -7.78 11.39 3.23
CA ALA A 94 -7.35 12.76 2.94
C ALA A 94 -7.58 13.15 1.47
N SER A 95 -7.57 12.20 0.54
CA SER A 95 -7.88 12.44 -0.88
C SER A 95 -9.26 13.05 -1.12
N LEU A 96 -10.22 12.84 -0.21
CA LEU A 96 -11.59 13.37 -0.28
C LEU A 96 -11.75 14.71 0.45
N ALA A 97 -10.95 14.94 1.52
CA ALA A 97 -11.19 16.03 2.45
C ALA A 97 -10.22 17.21 2.29
N SER A 98 -8.93 16.94 2.01
CA SER A 98 -7.89 17.97 2.00
C SER A 98 -6.79 17.65 1.01
N PRO A 99 -6.71 18.35 -0.13
CA PRO A 99 -5.62 18.19 -1.10
C PRO A 99 -4.22 18.40 -0.50
N ALA A 100 -4.09 19.35 0.43
CA ALA A 100 -2.82 19.66 1.07
C ALA A 100 -2.36 18.51 1.98
N GLU A 101 -3.27 17.96 2.80
CA GLU A 101 -2.99 16.81 3.66
C GLU A 101 -2.73 15.55 2.83
N PHE A 102 -3.50 15.33 1.78
CA PHE A 102 -3.26 14.23 0.84
C PHE A 102 -1.83 14.28 0.28
N LYS A 103 -1.44 15.43 -0.28
CA LYS A 103 -0.07 15.63 -0.79
C LYS A 103 0.98 15.39 0.29
N HIS A 104 0.77 15.93 1.50
CA HIS A 104 1.70 15.76 2.62
C HIS A 104 1.91 14.28 2.97
N GLN A 105 0.82 13.52 3.12
CA GLN A 105 0.89 12.09 3.46
C GLN A 105 1.52 11.26 2.35
N VAL A 106 1.22 11.54 1.08
CA VAL A 106 1.82 10.84 -0.07
C VAL A 106 3.33 11.06 -0.11
N LEU A 107 3.79 12.30 0.04
CA LEU A 107 5.23 12.61 0.05
C LEU A 107 5.93 11.98 1.25
N LYS A 108 5.31 12.00 2.43
CA LYS A 108 5.82 11.32 3.63
C LYS A 108 5.94 9.81 3.41
N HIS A 109 4.94 9.20 2.78
CA HIS A 109 4.97 7.77 2.49
C HIS A 109 6.04 7.40 1.46
N LYS A 110 6.17 8.19 0.39
CA LYS A 110 7.23 8.01 -0.61
C LYS A 110 8.61 8.03 0.04
N ALA A 111 8.88 9.02 0.89
CA ALA A 111 10.14 9.11 1.64
C ALA A 111 10.36 7.91 2.58
N ALA A 112 9.31 7.38 3.21
CA ALA A 112 9.42 6.19 4.04
C ALA A 112 9.79 4.94 3.23
N ILE A 113 9.16 4.71 2.08
CA ILE A 113 9.52 3.59 1.18
C ILE A 113 10.97 3.70 0.72
N GLU A 114 11.41 4.88 0.34
CA GLU A 114 12.81 5.14 -0.03
C GLU A 114 13.77 4.85 1.13
N HIS A 115 13.41 5.28 2.34
CA HIS A 115 14.21 5.07 3.55
C HIS A 115 14.33 3.59 3.92
N TYR A 116 13.21 2.85 3.95
CA TYR A 116 13.21 1.47 4.41
C TYR A 116 13.73 0.48 3.38
N PHE A 117 13.46 0.72 2.09
CA PHE A 117 13.70 -0.28 1.03
C PHE A 117 14.64 0.18 -0.09
N GLY A 118 15.06 1.45 -0.08
CA GLY A 118 16.01 1.99 -1.08
C GLY A 118 15.41 2.11 -2.49
N VAL A 119 14.09 2.05 -2.63
CA VAL A 119 13.39 2.12 -3.93
C VAL A 119 12.42 3.29 -3.96
N THR A 120 12.30 3.94 -5.12
CA THR A 120 11.33 5.01 -5.34
C THR A 120 10.05 4.42 -5.91
N PRO A 121 8.89 4.54 -5.23
CA PRO A 121 7.63 4.06 -5.75
C PRO A 121 7.18 4.86 -6.98
N VAL A 122 6.69 4.15 -8.00
CA VAL A 122 6.21 4.75 -9.26
C VAL A 122 4.71 4.53 -9.49
N SER A 123 4.12 3.60 -8.74
CA SER A 123 2.69 3.30 -8.75
C SER A 123 2.03 3.71 -7.45
N PHE A 124 0.78 4.12 -7.53
CA PHE A 124 -0.01 4.61 -6.41
C PHE A 124 -1.26 3.76 -6.17
N ARG A 125 -1.59 3.53 -4.91
CA ARG A 125 -2.84 2.90 -4.48
C ARG A 125 -3.52 3.78 -3.45
N ASN A 126 -4.67 4.35 -3.79
CA ASN A 126 -5.41 5.16 -2.82
C ASN A 126 -6.09 4.29 -1.76
N THR A 127 -6.30 4.87 -0.58
CA THR A 127 -7.08 4.28 0.51
C THR A 127 -8.43 3.81 -0.02
N GLU A 128 -8.81 2.55 0.30
CA GLU A 128 -10.04 1.89 -0.16
C GLU A 128 -10.22 1.87 -1.69
N LEU A 129 -9.13 2.01 -2.46
CA LEU A 129 -9.14 2.09 -3.93
C LEU A 129 -10.04 3.21 -4.48
N ILE A 130 -10.34 4.21 -3.66
CA ILE A 130 -11.18 5.36 -4.03
C ILE A 130 -10.52 6.12 -5.18
N TYR A 131 -11.32 6.38 -6.19
CA TYR A 131 -10.88 7.07 -7.40
C TYR A 131 -11.91 8.12 -7.86
N SER A 132 -11.39 9.19 -8.40
CA SER A 132 -12.03 10.13 -9.32
C SER A 132 -10.96 10.71 -10.24
N ASP A 133 -11.35 11.26 -11.39
CA ASP A 133 -10.37 11.85 -12.33
C ASP A 133 -9.57 12.99 -11.69
N ALA A 134 -10.20 13.76 -10.79
CA ALA A 134 -9.50 14.79 -10.03
C ALA A 134 -8.48 14.24 -9.02
N ILE A 135 -8.72 13.07 -8.42
CA ILE A 135 -7.72 12.39 -7.58
C ILE A 135 -6.58 11.88 -8.46
N GLY A 136 -6.91 11.25 -9.60
CA GLY A 136 -5.91 10.78 -10.55
C GLY A 136 -5.00 11.89 -11.06
N GLU A 137 -5.56 13.05 -11.42
CA GLU A 137 -4.80 14.24 -11.81
C GLU A 137 -3.76 14.64 -10.75
N ARG A 138 -4.18 14.74 -9.47
CA ARG A 138 -3.28 15.05 -8.35
C ARG A 138 -2.21 13.98 -8.15
N VAL A 139 -2.55 12.70 -8.32
CA VAL A 139 -1.60 11.58 -8.22
C VAL A 139 -0.54 11.70 -9.33
N HIS A 140 -0.96 12.03 -10.55
CA HIS A 140 -0.03 12.26 -11.66
C HIS A 140 0.89 13.46 -11.41
N GLU A 141 0.36 14.58 -10.91
CA GLU A 141 1.15 15.75 -10.51
C GLU A 141 2.22 15.44 -9.44
N LEU A 142 2.00 14.42 -8.61
CA LEU A 142 2.96 13.92 -7.62
C LEU A 142 4.03 12.99 -8.22
N GLY A 143 3.98 12.76 -9.54
CA GLY A 143 4.98 12.02 -10.29
C GLY A 143 4.68 10.52 -10.47
N PHE A 144 3.47 10.07 -10.17
CA PHE A 144 3.06 8.70 -10.44
C PHE A 144 2.47 8.55 -11.84
N ASN A 145 2.75 7.42 -12.48
CA ASN A 145 2.27 7.11 -13.84
C ASN A 145 1.26 5.94 -13.88
N THR A 146 1.06 5.28 -12.76
CA THR A 146 0.14 4.14 -12.61
C THR A 146 -0.61 4.27 -11.29
N MET A 147 -1.93 4.01 -11.32
CA MET A 147 -2.77 4.02 -10.14
C MET A 147 -3.67 2.78 -10.10
N LEU A 148 -3.71 2.13 -8.94
CA LEU A 148 -4.64 1.03 -8.67
C LEU A 148 -5.94 1.61 -8.12
N THR A 149 -7.08 1.21 -8.71
CA THR A 149 -8.41 1.71 -8.33
C THR A 149 -9.45 0.59 -8.30
N GLU A 150 -10.62 0.87 -7.74
CA GLU A 150 -11.74 -0.06 -7.79
C GLU A 150 -12.36 -0.11 -9.19
N GLY A 151 -12.64 -1.31 -9.68
CA GLY A 151 -13.37 -1.55 -10.92
C GLY A 151 -14.89 -1.44 -10.72
N ALA A 152 -15.38 -0.24 -10.39
CA ALA A 152 -16.77 0.01 -10.06
C ALA A 152 -17.73 -0.32 -11.22
N LYS A 153 -18.52 -1.39 -11.07
CA LYS A 153 -19.38 -1.92 -12.14
C LYS A 153 -20.36 -0.89 -12.71
N HIS A 154 -20.91 -0.02 -11.86
CA HIS A 154 -21.85 1.02 -12.32
C HIS A 154 -21.21 2.10 -13.20
N ILE A 155 -19.89 2.29 -13.07
CA ILE A 155 -19.10 3.19 -13.94
C ILE A 155 -18.64 2.46 -15.20
N LEU A 156 -18.17 1.22 -15.06
CA LEU A 156 -17.69 0.43 -16.20
C LEU A 156 -18.82 0.02 -17.15
N GLY A 157 -20.04 -0.21 -16.62
CA GLY A 157 -21.15 -0.75 -17.37
C GLY A 157 -20.85 -2.14 -17.94
N TRP A 158 -20.75 -2.25 -19.27
CA TRP A 158 -20.41 -3.49 -19.97
C TRP A 158 -18.90 -3.75 -20.10
N ARG A 159 -18.06 -2.77 -19.79
CA ARG A 159 -16.59 -2.89 -19.91
C ARG A 159 -16.03 -3.78 -18.83
N SER A 160 -14.92 -4.48 -19.17
CA SER A 160 -14.20 -5.34 -18.24
C SER A 160 -13.22 -4.52 -17.37
N PRO A 161 -13.04 -4.84 -16.08
CA PRO A 161 -11.96 -4.29 -15.26
C PRO A 161 -10.56 -4.82 -15.68
N ASP A 162 -10.49 -5.82 -16.56
CA ASP A 162 -9.23 -6.49 -16.93
C ASP A 162 -8.42 -5.76 -18.01
N PHE A 163 -8.92 -4.59 -18.46
CA PHE A 163 -8.18 -3.71 -19.37
C PHE A 163 -7.45 -2.60 -18.60
N VAL A 164 -6.38 -2.10 -19.21
CA VAL A 164 -5.71 -0.88 -18.74
C VAL A 164 -6.51 0.33 -19.24
N TYR A 165 -6.89 1.20 -18.31
CA TYR A 165 -7.56 2.46 -18.59
C TYR A 165 -6.58 3.62 -18.42
N VAL A 166 -6.97 4.80 -18.83
CA VAL A 166 -6.26 6.05 -18.62
C VAL A 166 -7.15 7.05 -17.88
N ASN A 167 -6.55 7.96 -17.16
CA ASN A 167 -7.27 9.06 -16.54
C ASN A 167 -7.78 10.02 -17.63
N ASP A 168 -9.02 10.48 -17.54
CA ASP A 168 -9.65 11.35 -18.53
C ASP A 168 -9.00 12.74 -18.65
N ARG A 169 -8.33 13.19 -17.58
CA ARG A 169 -7.67 14.49 -17.50
C ARG A 169 -6.16 14.43 -17.73
N GLN A 170 -5.55 13.24 -17.61
CA GLN A 170 -4.10 13.04 -17.65
C GLN A 170 -3.77 11.72 -18.37
N ASP A 171 -3.52 11.79 -19.67
CA ASP A 171 -3.18 10.62 -20.50
C ASP A 171 -1.94 9.85 -20.03
N GLY A 172 -1.08 10.51 -19.26
CA GLY A 172 0.11 9.92 -18.67
C GLY A 172 -0.16 8.98 -17.49
N LEU A 173 -1.36 9.00 -16.89
CA LEU A 173 -1.74 8.15 -15.75
C LEU A 173 -2.53 6.94 -16.22
N LYS A 174 -1.93 5.76 -16.08
CA LYS A 174 -2.59 4.47 -16.33
C LYS A 174 -3.35 4.02 -15.09
N LEU A 175 -4.55 3.46 -15.32
CA LEU A 175 -5.41 2.94 -14.27
C LEU A 175 -5.50 1.42 -14.38
N LEU A 176 -5.14 0.73 -13.31
CA LEU A 176 -5.31 -0.71 -13.16
C LEU A 176 -6.48 -0.96 -12.22
N LEU A 177 -7.54 -1.52 -12.77
CA LEU A 177 -8.79 -1.71 -12.04
C LEU A 177 -8.80 -3.05 -11.29
N ARG A 178 -9.27 -3.02 -10.04
CA ARG A 178 -9.48 -4.26 -9.28
C ARG A 178 -10.58 -5.08 -9.92
N ASN A 179 -10.28 -6.32 -10.28
CA ASN A 179 -11.30 -7.33 -10.55
C ASN A 179 -11.76 -7.91 -9.21
N TYR A 180 -12.83 -7.34 -8.63
CA TYR A 180 -13.28 -7.70 -7.28
C TYR A 180 -13.64 -9.17 -7.15
N LYS A 181 -14.23 -9.80 -8.18
CA LYS A 181 -14.60 -11.22 -8.14
C LYS A 181 -13.40 -12.13 -7.98
N LEU A 182 -12.36 -11.93 -8.81
CA LEU A 182 -11.12 -12.69 -8.70
C LEU A 182 -10.39 -12.41 -7.37
N SER A 183 -10.40 -11.14 -6.92
CA SER A 183 -9.79 -10.78 -5.63
C SER A 183 -10.49 -11.48 -4.46
N ASP A 184 -11.81 -11.52 -4.46
CA ASP A 184 -12.61 -12.14 -3.40
C ASP A 184 -12.50 -13.67 -3.44
N ASP A 185 -12.42 -14.27 -4.63
CA ASP A 185 -12.19 -15.71 -4.79
C ASP A 185 -10.82 -16.15 -4.21
N ILE A 186 -9.79 -15.32 -4.34
CA ILE A 186 -8.47 -15.59 -3.75
C ILE A 186 -8.45 -15.32 -2.23
N ALA A 187 -9.12 -14.25 -1.78
CA ALA A 187 -9.02 -13.81 -0.39
C ALA A 187 -9.93 -14.58 0.58
N PHE A 188 -11.07 -15.08 0.11
CA PHE A 188 -12.16 -15.60 0.98
C PHE A 188 -12.64 -17.01 0.64
N ARG A 189 -12.09 -17.67 -0.35
CA ARG A 189 -12.40 -19.05 -0.75
C ARG A 189 -11.14 -19.90 -0.83
#